data_2d8d4ea285f2470c41b666756606695e
#
_entry.id   2d8d4ea285f2470c41b666756606695e
#
_cell.length_a   1.000
_cell.length_b   1.000
_cell.length_c   1.000
_cell.angle_alpha   90.00
_cell.angle_beta   90.00
_cell.angle_gamma   90.00
#
_symmetry.space_group_name_H-M   'P 1'
#
loop_
_entity.id
_entity.type
_entity.pdbx_description
1 polymer ?
#
loop_
_entity_poly.entity_id
_entity_poly.type
_entity_poly.pdbx_seq_one_letter_code
_entity_poly.pdbx_strand_id
1 'polypeptide(L)'
;MRDDILLLFPPCDSPHRPGAALPQLAGHLRGRGLPLRALDVNAAFFKAFFTEEKVEEGWAKGADRLESLTGRPSLPFSAMMEYLGLVKAALVLERGGKDLLARALDGGADLPGPLRSVLFESLSKFIWADAYPESLWNVGEGLFFEGGSPYSTKAILDGARSPGLFGDFFASCVEAHMASDRPRLVALSVTYGGQVIPAFRLAREIKARFPDLFVVMGGAFVSLHLARTEKGDLFRWIDAMAVGDGEKTLESLYLRLGDGGDLSAVEGLVFFREGTVHRVPPASPTPLRTVRPDWSEFPERDYYRDSGGDFTGFRLSRGCSWAKCAFCRTEEAFISHRDRGGSALFARLRPLVASGRRSFAFGDDEADPDLLEAFARWLLDEGIEIGWSVNARIGPGLSMELCRLLRRAGCRRLILGVESLDDGLLGLMRKGTTEALVERTLSNAAWAGLPLGVYMIVGFPTEGEETAWKSFGRIAALRSEGLVDSVFYSAFQLAPGSDVALHPERYGVEAILYPRDADLNPPAVDFESPGMSRQRAFSLSQEFSARLREQALAEGGAPSSLLLAGRKISLPFPPRLVGERIRSYAPPHLDFFSFLERGDESAPPLDRP
;
A
#
# COMPACT_ATOMS: atom_id res chain seq x y z
N MET A 1 28.98 15.41 -14.86
CA MET A 1 28.06 16.49 -14.38
C MET A 1 27.69 16.10 -12.96
N ARG A 2 27.73 17.03 -12.01
CA ARG A 2 27.24 16.73 -10.64
C ARG A 2 25.74 16.49 -10.68
N ASP A 3 25.28 15.44 -10.00
CA ASP A 3 23.85 15.18 -9.84
C ASP A 3 23.29 16.10 -8.76
N ASP A 4 22.77 17.24 -9.17
CA ASP A 4 22.35 18.31 -8.27
C ASP A 4 21.02 18.03 -7.55
N ILE A 5 20.24 17.07 -8.04
CA ILE A 5 18.98 16.64 -7.42
C ILE A 5 19.11 15.17 -7.00
N LEU A 6 18.71 14.86 -5.76
CA LEU A 6 18.59 13.49 -5.26
C LEU A 6 17.13 13.21 -4.90
N LEU A 7 16.50 12.31 -5.66
CA LEU A 7 15.14 11.83 -5.39
C LEU A 7 15.22 10.57 -4.54
N LEU A 8 14.50 10.53 -3.43
CA LEU A 8 14.50 9.42 -2.48
C LEU A 8 13.07 8.90 -2.24
N PHE A 9 12.92 7.57 -2.24
CA PHE A 9 11.71 6.91 -1.80
C PHE A 9 11.98 6.20 -0.47
N PRO A 10 11.54 6.77 0.66
CA PRO A 10 11.85 6.24 1.98
C PRO A 10 11.08 4.95 2.27
N PRO A 11 11.57 4.08 3.20
CA PRO A 11 10.79 2.95 3.70
C PRO A 11 9.60 3.44 4.57
N CYS A 12 8.53 2.67 4.83
CA CYS A 12 8.30 1.34 4.31
C CYS A 12 7.13 1.33 3.34
N ASP A 13 7.33 0.56 2.30
CA ASP A 13 6.29 0.19 1.32
C ASP A 13 6.58 -1.24 0.84
N SER A 14 5.83 -1.72 -0.14
CA SER A 14 6.06 -3.03 -0.74
C SER A 14 7.50 -3.19 -1.25
N PRO A 15 8.22 -4.25 -0.88
CA PRO A 15 9.56 -4.54 -1.39
C PRO A 15 9.56 -5.22 -2.77
N HIS A 16 8.39 -5.46 -3.36
CA HIS A 16 8.26 -6.30 -4.55
C HIS A 16 8.41 -5.53 -5.86
N ARG A 17 8.21 -4.22 -5.81
CA ARG A 17 8.30 -3.34 -6.99
C ARG A 17 8.58 -1.90 -6.58
N PRO A 18 9.21 -1.09 -7.45
CA PRO A 18 9.40 0.33 -7.19
C PRO A 18 8.08 1.10 -7.25
N GLY A 19 7.94 2.12 -6.42
CA GLY A 19 6.87 3.08 -6.53
C GLY A 19 6.93 3.84 -7.87
N ALA A 20 5.80 4.02 -8.56
CA ALA A 20 5.75 4.68 -9.87
C ALA A 20 6.13 6.17 -9.84
N ALA A 21 6.12 6.80 -8.66
CA ALA A 21 6.38 8.24 -8.51
C ALA A 21 7.83 8.62 -8.89
N LEU A 22 8.83 7.87 -8.41
CA LEU A 22 10.24 8.18 -8.69
C LEU A 22 10.58 8.09 -10.18
N PRO A 23 10.28 6.99 -10.89
CA PRO A 23 10.52 6.92 -12.33
C PRO A 23 9.84 8.05 -13.12
N GLN A 24 8.63 8.45 -12.69
CA GLN A 24 7.88 9.52 -13.34
C GLN A 24 8.55 10.89 -13.14
N LEU A 25 8.95 11.22 -11.91
CA LEU A 25 9.68 12.44 -11.58
C LEU A 25 11.05 12.48 -12.28
N ALA A 26 11.80 11.37 -12.20
CA ALA A 26 13.10 11.26 -12.85
C ALA A 26 13.00 11.49 -14.36
N GLY A 27 12.04 10.85 -15.02
CA GLY A 27 11.83 11.02 -16.46
C GLY A 27 11.42 12.43 -16.85
N HIS A 28 10.61 13.12 -16.04
CA HIS A 28 10.26 14.53 -16.28
C HIS A 28 11.50 15.44 -16.17
N LEU A 29 12.19 15.37 -15.04
CA LEU A 29 13.33 16.26 -14.75
C LEU A 29 14.49 16.05 -15.72
N ARG A 30 14.83 14.80 -16.07
CA ARG A 30 15.82 14.49 -17.11
C ARG A 30 15.39 14.99 -18.49
N GLY A 31 14.11 14.86 -18.81
CA GLY A 31 13.55 15.43 -20.04
C GLY A 31 13.66 16.95 -20.14
N ARG A 32 13.87 17.63 -19.00
CA ARG A 32 14.15 19.08 -18.91
C ARG A 32 15.66 19.39 -18.83
N GLY A 33 16.51 18.37 -18.92
CA GLY A 33 17.97 18.54 -18.86
C GLY A 33 18.52 18.74 -17.45
N LEU A 34 17.73 18.45 -16.39
CA LEU A 34 18.16 18.63 -15.02
C LEU A 34 18.97 17.40 -14.55
N PRO A 35 20.15 17.60 -13.93
CA PRO A 35 20.97 16.52 -13.42
C PRO A 35 20.39 15.96 -12.13
N LEU A 36 20.14 14.64 -12.10
CA LEU A 36 19.57 13.98 -10.93
C LEU A 36 19.99 12.52 -10.81
N ARG A 37 19.94 12.05 -9.57
CA ARG A 37 19.92 10.62 -9.21
C ARG A 37 18.60 10.30 -8.49
N ALA A 38 18.11 9.07 -8.65
CA ALA A 38 16.97 8.57 -7.91
C ALA A 38 17.35 7.28 -7.19
N LEU A 39 16.98 7.17 -5.91
CA LEU A 39 17.27 6.03 -5.06
C LEU A 39 16.01 5.54 -4.38
N ASP A 40 15.69 4.27 -4.59
CA ASP A 40 14.67 3.58 -3.81
C ASP A 40 15.29 3.10 -2.49
N VAL A 41 15.21 3.97 -1.47
CA VAL A 41 15.73 3.68 -0.11
C VAL A 41 14.94 2.54 0.54
N ASN A 42 13.67 2.34 0.15
CA ASN A 42 12.85 1.23 0.59
C ASN A 42 13.42 -0.11 0.11
N ALA A 43 13.70 -0.25 -1.17
CA ALA A 43 14.31 -1.46 -1.70
C ALA A 43 15.70 -1.73 -1.09
N ALA A 44 16.52 -0.67 -0.96
CA ALA A 44 17.84 -0.77 -0.32
C ALA A 44 17.75 -1.21 1.15
N PHE A 45 16.75 -0.70 1.88
CA PHE A 45 16.48 -1.11 3.26
C PHE A 45 16.16 -2.61 3.36
N PHE A 46 15.22 -3.11 2.59
CA PHE A 46 14.86 -4.53 2.64
C PHE A 46 16.05 -5.43 2.27
N LYS A 47 16.86 -5.06 1.30
CA LYS A 47 18.10 -5.80 0.97
C LYS A 47 19.15 -5.79 2.07
N ALA A 48 19.30 -4.68 2.76
CA ALA A 48 20.29 -4.55 3.84
C ALA A 48 19.89 -5.34 5.09
N PHE A 49 18.60 -5.51 5.35
CA PHE A 49 18.11 -6.10 6.60
C PHE A 49 17.62 -7.55 6.47
N PHE A 50 17.20 -7.98 5.32
CA PHE A 50 16.78 -9.37 5.12
C PHE A 50 17.88 -10.19 4.46
N THR A 51 19.04 -10.29 5.13
CA THR A 51 20.15 -11.18 4.78
C THR A 51 20.16 -12.41 5.69
N GLU A 52 20.78 -13.52 5.26
CA GLU A 52 20.90 -14.72 6.09
C GLU A 52 21.53 -14.41 7.45
N GLU A 53 22.60 -13.59 7.47
CA GLU A 53 23.27 -13.17 8.70
C GLU A 53 22.31 -12.44 9.66
N LYS A 54 21.54 -11.47 9.16
CA LYS A 54 20.57 -10.71 9.96
C LYS A 54 19.40 -11.56 10.43
N VAL A 55 19.04 -12.56 9.66
CA VAL A 55 18.01 -13.55 10.05
C VAL A 55 18.52 -14.40 11.22
N GLU A 56 19.77 -14.88 11.17
CA GLU A 56 20.35 -15.67 12.26
C GLU A 56 20.52 -14.85 13.54
N GLU A 57 21.04 -13.61 13.43
CA GLU A 57 21.10 -12.68 14.57
C GLU A 57 19.72 -12.40 15.15
N GLY A 58 18.75 -12.12 14.29
CA GLY A 58 17.36 -11.83 14.68
C GLY A 58 16.73 -13.02 15.38
N TRP A 59 16.96 -14.23 14.86
CA TRP A 59 16.46 -15.46 15.47
C TRP A 59 16.91 -15.61 16.92
N ALA A 60 18.21 -15.42 17.19
CA ALA A 60 18.75 -15.47 18.55
C ALA A 60 18.11 -14.40 19.44
N LYS A 61 18.08 -13.15 18.99
CA LYS A 61 17.45 -12.03 19.73
C LYS A 61 15.97 -12.27 20.04
N GLY A 62 15.21 -12.73 19.06
CA GLY A 62 13.80 -13.02 19.21
C GLY A 62 13.54 -14.14 20.22
N ALA A 63 14.36 -15.19 20.19
CA ALA A 63 14.29 -16.29 21.14
C ALA A 63 14.60 -15.83 22.57
N ASP A 64 15.68 -15.09 22.77
CA ASP A 64 16.07 -14.52 24.07
C ASP A 64 14.97 -13.59 24.60
N ARG A 65 14.43 -12.75 23.74
CA ARG A 65 13.34 -11.83 24.12
C ARG A 65 12.07 -12.60 24.51
N LEU A 66 11.69 -13.60 23.73
CA LEU A 66 10.54 -14.45 24.02
C LEU A 66 10.72 -15.17 25.38
N GLU A 67 11.89 -15.74 25.64
CA GLU A 67 12.21 -16.38 26.91
C GLU A 67 12.11 -15.39 28.08
N SER A 68 12.65 -14.17 27.91
CA SER A 68 12.61 -13.11 28.94
C SER A 68 11.18 -12.67 29.30
N LEU A 69 10.26 -12.71 28.35
CA LEU A 69 8.85 -12.40 28.55
C LEU A 69 8.09 -13.54 29.19
N THR A 70 8.48 -14.77 28.90
CA THR A 70 7.82 -15.98 29.40
C THR A 70 8.04 -16.22 30.88
N GLY A 71 9.22 -15.96 31.39
CA GLY A 71 9.59 -16.17 32.79
C GLY A 71 8.88 -15.24 33.78
N ARG A 72 8.02 -14.34 33.33
CA ARG A 72 7.34 -13.34 34.17
C ARG A 72 5.96 -13.85 34.62
N PRO A 73 5.62 -13.77 35.91
CA PRO A 73 4.35 -14.25 36.43
C PRO A 73 3.13 -13.41 35.95
N SER A 74 3.37 -12.16 35.55
CA SER A 74 2.39 -11.30 34.90
C SER A 74 3.06 -10.33 33.94
N LEU A 75 2.41 -10.02 32.81
CA LEU A 75 2.87 -9.08 31.83
C LEU A 75 1.93 -7.87 31.77
N PRO A 76 2.45 -6.62 31.75
CA PRO A 76 1.66 -5.46 31.34
C PRO A 76 1.07 -5.67 29.94
N PHE A 77 -0.02 -4.98 29.62
CA PHE A 77 -0.71 -5.16 28.34
C PHE A 77 0.21 -5.04 27.12
N SER A 78 1.09 -4.00 27.09
CA SER A 78 2.05 -3.83 26.01
C SER A 78 3.03 -4.99 25.86
N ALA A 79 3.59 -5.49 26.97
CA ALA A 79 4.48 -6.65 26.95
C ALA A 79 3.75 -7.96 26.59
N MET A 80 2.46 -8.07 26.92
CA MET A 80 1.62 -9.18 26.47
C MET A 80 1.43 -9.14 24.94
N MET A 81 1.16 -7.97 24.36
CA MET A 81 1.01 -7.83 22.91
C MET A 81 2.33 -8.11 22.18
N GLU A 82 3.45 -7.66 22.71
CA GLU A 82 4.78 -8.01 22.22
C GLU A 82 5.00 -9.52 22.24
N TYR A 83 4.76 -10.17 23.37
CA TYR A 83 4.86 -11.63 23.54
C TYR A 83 4.03 -12.39 22.50
N LEU A 84 2.76 -12.01 22.33
CA LEU A 84 1.88 -12.65 21.35
C LEU A 84 2.38 -12.45 19.91
N GLY A 85 2.90 -11.26 19.60
CA GLY A 85 3.51 -10.97 18.31
C GLY A 85 4.73 -11.84 18.02
N LEU A 86 5.61 -12.01 19.00
CA LEU A 86 6.81 -12.87 18.89
C LEU A 86 6.45 -14.36 18.77
N VAL A 87 5.47 -14.85 19.55
CA VAL A 87 4.98 -16.24 19.43
C VAL A 87 4.41 -16.50 18.03
N LYS A 88 3.55 -15.60 17.53
CA LYS A 88 3.02 -15.70 16.16
C LYS A 88 4.15 -15.76 15.13
N ALA A 89 5.13 -14.88 15.26
CA ALA A 89 6.28 -14.83 14.37
C ALA A 89 7.09 -16.14 14.41
N ALA A 90 7.37 -16.66 15.62
CA ALA A 90 8.06 -17.93 15.81
C ALA A 90 7.34 -19.08 15.09
N LEU A 91 6.02 -19.20 15.27
CA LEU A 91 5.23 -20.24 14.64
C LEU A 91 5.25 -20.16 13.10
N VAL A 92 5.20 -18.97 12.54
CA VAL A 92 5.30 -18.75 11.08
C VAL A 92 6.67 -19.17 10.57
N LEU A 93 7.74 -18.70 11.21
CA LEU A 93 9.11 -18.93 10.77
C LEU A 93 9.53 -20.39 10.91
N GLU A 94 9.18 -21.05 12.01
CA GLU A 94 9.49 -22.46 12.22
C GLU A 94 8.74 -23.37 11.25
N ARG A 95 7.46 -23.08 10.98
CA ARG A 95 6.67 -23.84 10.02
C ARG A 95 7.07 -23.62 8.57
N GLY A 96 7.52 -22.41 8.22
CA GLY A 96 8.05 -22.06 6.90
C GLY A 96 9.41 -22.68 6.59
N GLY A 97 10.18 -23.07 7.62
CA GLY A 97 11.49 -23.67 7.49
C GLY A 97 12.57 -22.71 6.97
N LYS A 98 13.84 -23.05 7.25
CA LYS A 98 15.01 -22.27 6.78
C LYS A 98 15.05 -22.16 5.24
N ASP A 99 14.66 -23.24 4.53
CA ASP A 99 14.69 -23.28 3.07
C ASP A 99 13.68 -22.33 2.42
N LEU A 100 12.47 -22.21 3.01
CA LEU A 100 11.46 -21.28 2.52
C LEU A 100 11.90 -19.82 2.73
N LEU A 101 12.59 -19.59 3.85
CA LEU A 101 13.14 -18.30 4.19
C LEU A 101 14.29 -17.91 3.27
N ALA A 102 15.26 -18.81 3.03
CA ALA A 102 16.33 -18.60 2.06
C ALA A 102 15.77 -18.26 0.67
N ARG A 103 14.79 -19.02 0.20
CA ARG A 103 14.09 -18.74 -1.07
C ARG A 103 13.36 -17.38 -1.09
N ALA A 104 12.82 -16.94 0.05
CA ALA A 104 12.20 -15.61 0.16
C ALA A 104 13.23 -14.49 0.05
N LEU A 105 14.44 -14.69 0.60
CA LEU A 105 15.53 -13.72 0.60
C LEU A 105 16.26 -13.64 -0.74
N ASP A 106 16.46 -14.76 -1.41
CA ASP A 106 17.13 -14.83 -2.71
C ASP A 106 16.28 -14.23 -3.88
N GLY A 107 15.12 -13.69 -3.58
CA GLY A 107 14.20 -13.23 -4.63
C GLY A 107 13.64 -14.39 -5.46
N GLY A 108 13.71 -15.61 -4.92
CA GLY A 108 13.28 -16.84 -5.58
C GLY A 108 11.85 -16.73 -6.08
N ALA A 109 11.70 -16.96 -7.38
CA ALA A 109 10.49 -16.71 -8.15
C ALA A 109 9.26 -17.52 -7.70
N ASP A 110 9.44 -18.48 -6.80
CA ASP A 110 8.43 -19.51 -6.50
C ASP A 110 7.60 -19.21 -5.23
N LEU A 111 7.82 -18.09 -4.56
CA LEU A 111 7.05 -17.73 -3.37
C LEU A 111 6.01 -16.66 -3.70
N PRO A 112 4.70 -16.96 -3.47
CA PRO A 112 3.65 -15.95 -3.61
C PRO A 112 3.92 -14.71 -2.77
N GLY A 113 3.64 -13.52 -3.33
CA GLY A 113 3.84 -12.23 -2.65
C GLY A 113 3.25 -12.15 -1.24
N PRO A 114 1.98 -12.59 -1.01
CA PRO A 114 1.39 -12.59 0.33
C PRO A 114 2.14 -13.45 1.34
N LEU A 115 2.65 -14.63 0.93
CA LEU A 115 3.45 -15.50 1.80
C LEU A 115 4.77 -14.85 2.15
N ARG A 116 5.45 -14.27 1.17
CA ARG A 116 6.72 -13.54 1.36
C ARG A 116 6.54 -12.38 2.33
N SER A 117 5.47 -11.60 2.18
CA SER A 117 5.16 -10.49 3.08
C SER A 117 4.91 -10.94 4.53
N VAL A 118 4.24 -12.08 4.73
CA VAL A 118 4.06 -12.68 6.07
C VAL A 118 5.39 -13.14 6.68
N LEU A 119 6.28 -13.70 5.87
CA LEU A 119 7.62 -14.08 6.31
C LEU A 119 8.45 -12.84 6.70
N PHE A 120 8.45 -11.79 5.91
CA PHE A 120 9.14 -10.55 6.22
C PHE A 120 8.58 -9.86 7.46
N GLU A 121 7.26 -9.80 7.64
CA GLU A 121 6.64 -9.32 8.88
C GLU A 121 7.14 -10.12 10.10
N SER A 122 7.14 -11.43 9.98
CA SER A 122 7.53 -12.31 11.09
C SER A 122 9.02 -12.18 11.41
N LEU A 123 9.88 -12.13 10.40
CA LEU A 123 11.32 -11.89 10.55
C LEU A 123 11.60 -10.55 11.21
N SER A 124 10.91 -9.50 10.78
CA SER A 124 11.13 -8.16 11.32
C SER A 124 10.91 -8.12 12.83
N LYS A 125 9.92 -8.86 13.34
CA LYS A 125 9.64 -8.92 14.80
C LYS A 125 10.77 -9.58 15.59
N PHE A 126 11.51 -10.49 14.98
CA PHE A 126 12.68 -11.12 15.59
C PHE A 126 13.93 -10.23 15.45
N ILE A 127 14.21 -9.72 14.27
CA ILE A 127 15.38 -8.86 14.01
C ILE A 127 15.32 -7.60 14.89
N TRP A 128 14.13 -7.07 15.13
CA TRP A 128 13.91 -5.84 15.88
C TRP A 128 13.17 -6.05 17.21
N ALA A 129 13.35 -7.20 17.84
CA ALA A 129 12.71 -7.48 19.12
C ALA A 129 13.05 -6.47 20.22
N ASP A 130 14.20 -5.84 20.13
CA ASP A 130 14.68 -4.78 21.03
C ASP A 130 14.13 -3.39 20.70
N ALA A 131 13.53 -3.20 19.54
CA ALA A 131 12.97 -1.92 19.08
C ALA A 131 11.46 -1.78 19.35
N TYR A 132 10.82 -2.77 19.94
CA TYR A 132 9.37 -2.68 20.26
C TYR A 132 9.01 -1.37 20.99
N PRO A 133 7.92 -0.65 20.64
CA PRO A 133 6.79 -1.08 19.80
C PRO A 133 6.94 -0.90 18.30
N GLU A 134 8.09 -0.43 17.80
CA GLU A 134 8.28 -0.31 16.36
C GLU A 134 8.25 -1.68 15.68
N SER A 135 7.48 -1.79 14.62
CA SER A 135 7.30 -3.06 13.89
C SER A 135 6.92 -2.84 12.44
N LEU A 136 7.02 -3.90 11.64
CA LEU A 136 6.43 -3.96 10.32
C LEU A 136 5.13 -4.76 10.35
N TRP A 137 4.14 -4.28 9.62
CA TRP A 137 2.86 -4.94 9.43
C TRP A 137 2.65 -5.31 7.97
N ASN A 138 2.12 -6.51 7.76
CA ASN A 138 1.72 -6.94 6.44
C ASN A 138 0.27 -6.50 6.15
N VAL A 139 0.09 -5.79 5.05
CA VAL A 139 -1.24 -5.48 4.50
C VAL A 139 -1.24 -5.91 3.03
N GLY A 140 -1.77 -7.10 2.78
CA GLY A 140 -1.73 -7.71 1.45
C GLY A 140 -0.32 -8.03 1.00
N GLU A 141 0.20 -7.32 0.02
CA GLU A 141 1.56 -7.47 -0.49
C GLU A 141 2.54 -6.40 0.04
N GLY A 142 2.04 -5.44 0.81
CA GLY A 142 2.81 -4.33 1.35
C GLY A 142 3.26 -4.56 2.79
N LEU A 143 4.41 -4.02 3.14
CA LEU A 143 4.91 -3.97 4.51
C LEU A 143 4.94 -2.53 4.98
N PHE A 144 4.18 -2.23 6.02
CA PHE A 144 4.01 -0.90 6.57
C PHE A 144 4.70 -0.78 7.93
N PHE A 145 5.39 0.32 8.12
CA PHE A 145 6.01 0.64 9.42
C PHE A 145 4.96 1.15 10.41
N GLU A 146 5.01 0.63 11.62
CA GLU A 146 4.27 1.12 12.78
C GLU A 146 5.23 1.58 13.87
N GLY A 147 5.19 2.84 14.23
CA GLY A 147 6.03 3.44 15.26
C GLY A 147 5.43 4.74 15.78
N GLY A 148 4.14 4.96 15.51
CA GLY A 148 3.37 6.14 15.91
C GLY A 148 2.37 6.58 14.85
N SER A 149 1.42 7.43 15.24
CA SER A 149 0.41 7.95 14.32
C SER A 149 1.00 8.92 13.29
N PRO A 150 0.90 8.64 11.99
CA PRO A 150 1.35 9.56 10.96
C PRO A 150 0.41 10.79 10.79
N TYR A 151 -0.65 10.86 11.58
CA TYR A 151 -1.63 11.96 11.60
C TYR A 151 -1.51 12.83 12.85
N SER A 152 -0.45 12.66 13.63
CA SER A 152 -0.14 13.47 14.81
C SER A 152 1.25 14.10 14.65
N THR A 153 1.29 15.44 14.63
CA THR A 153 2.57 16.18 14.61
C THR A 153 3.50 15.73 15.73
N LYS A 154 2.95 15.58 16.96
CA LYS A 154 3.73 15.11 18.09
C LYS A 154 4.32 13.73 17.86
N ALA A 155 3.51 12.76 17.41
CA ALA A 155 3.96 11.39 17.19
C ALA A 155 5.01 11.30 16.05
N ILE A 156 4.83 12.09 14.98
CA ILE A 156 5.82 12.20 13.89
C ILE A 156 7.15 12.70 14.43
N LEU A 157 7.14 13.80 15.19
CA LEU A 157 8.38 14.40 15.70
C LEU A 157 9.06 13.53 16.76
N ASP A 158 8.31 12.91 17.65
CA ASP A 158 8.86 12.00 18.65
C ASP A 158 9.43 10.75 18.00
N GLY A 159 8.70 10.15 17.06
CA GLY A 159 9.19 9.04 16.27
C GLY A 159 10.43 9.40 15.45
N ALA A 160 10.49 10.59 14.86
CA ALA A 160 11.64 11.05 14.10
C ALA A 160 12.90 11.30 14.96
N ARG A 161 12.75 11.61 16.24
CA ARG A 161 13.89 11.79 17.16
C ARG A 161 14.54 10.47 17.55
N SER A 162 13.78 9.39 17.59
CA SER A 162 14.32 8.06 17.87
C SER A 162 15.17 7.57 16.68
N PRO A 163 16.34 6.97 16.90
CA PRO A 163 17.05 6.27 15.83
C PRO A 163 16.26 5.05 15.33
N GLY A 164 15.60 4.34 16.25
CA GLY A 164 14.73 3.19 15.98
C GLY A 164 15.31 2.21 14.97
N LEU A 165 14.43 1.59 14.19
CA LEU A 165 14.79 0.54 13.23
C LEU A 165 15.73 0.99 12.11
N PHE A 166 15.81 2.29 11.81
CA PHE A 166 16.48 2.79 10.61
C PHE A 166 17.77 3.56 10.90
N GLY A 167 18.15 3.76 12.17
CA GLY A 167 19.22 4.69 12.55
C GLY A 167 20.52 4.47 11.81
N ASP A 168 21.15 3.30 11.97
CA ASP A 168 22.42 2.98 11.35
C ASP A 168 22.31 2.87 9.82
N PHE A 169 21.19 2.36 9.33
CA PHE A 169 20.94 2.26 7.90
C PHE A 169 20.86 3.64 7.25
N PHE A 170 20.10 4.58 7.84
CA PHE A 170 20.03 5.93 7.29
C PHE A 170 21.34 6.68 7.39
N ALA A 171 22.10 6.49 8.48
CA ALA A 171 23.44 7.05 8.61
C ALA A 171 24.35 6.59 7.47
N SER A 172 24.39 5.28 7.21
CA SER A 172 25.16 4.69 6.12
C SER A 172 24.67 5.12 4.74
N CYS A 173 23.36 5.20 4.55
CA CYS A 173 22.75 5.64 3.29
C CYS A 173 23.12 7.10 2.96
N VAL A 174 23.03 8.00 3.94
CA VAL A 174 23.42 9.42 3.77
C VAL A 174 24.91 9.55 3.46
N GLU A 175 25.75 8.81 4.17
CA GLU A 175 27.21 8.80 3.91
C GLU A 175 27.51 8.32 2.50
N ALA A 176 26.97 7.17 2.11
CA ALA A 176 27.25 6.56 0.80
C ALA A 176 26.82 7.43 -0.39
N HIS A 177 25.72 8.17 -0.24
CA HIS A 177 25.12 8.88 -1.36
C HIS A 177 25.31 10.41 -1.37
N MET A 178 25.81 11.01 -0.28
CA MET A 178 25.91 12.46 -0.16
C MET A 178 27.28 12.98 0.26
N ALA A 179 28.18 12.14 0.81
CA ALA A 179 29.47 12.60 1.32
C ALA A 179 30.41 13.07 0.19
N SER A 180 30.49 12.31 -0.91
CA SER A 180 31.39 12.59 -2.03
C SER A 180 30.79 13.48 -3.10
N ASP A 181 29.47 13.45 -3.28
CA ASP A 181 28.74 14.18 -4.31
C ASP A 181 27.46 14.79 -3.72
N ARG A 182 27.65 15.96 -3.09
CA ARG A 182 26.59 16.65 -2.37
C ARG A 182 25.58 17.24 -3.33
N PRO A 183 24.29 16.82 -3.31
CA PRO A 183 23.26 17.43 -4.12
C PRO A 183 22.93 18.83 -3.61
N ARG A 184 22.27 19.64 -4.42
CA ARG A 184 21.69 20.93 -4.02
C ARG A 184 20.31 20.77 -3.42
N LEU A 185 19.56 19.80 -3.92
CA LEU A 185 18.18 19.53 -3.56
C LEU A 185 17.99 18.04 -3.26
N VAL A 186 17.42 17.71 -2.10
CA VAL A 186 16.92 16.37 -1.81
C VAL A 186 15.41 16.40 -1.80
N ALA A 187 14.77 15.50 -2.55
CA ALA A 187 13.33 15.36 -2.62
C ALA A 187 12.89 13.98 -2.11
N LEU A 188 12.09 13.96 -1.05
CA LEU A 188 11.55 12.75 -0.42
C LEU A 188 10.13 12.51 -0.94
N SER A 189 9.89 11.36 -1.58
CA SER A 189 8.57 10.98 -2.09
C SER A 189 7.84 10.09 -1.07
N VAL A 190 6.85 10.64 -0.37
CA VAL A 190 6.07 9.98 0.68
C VAL A 190 4.65 9.76 0.17
N THR A 191 4.34 8.52 -0.15
CA THR A 191 3.06 8.12 -0.75
C THR A 191 2.11 7.53 0.29
N TYR A 192 2.65 6.86 1.32
CA TYR A 192 1.89 6.10 2.31
C TYR A 192 2.21 6.52 3.74
N GLY A 193 1.26 6.29 4.66
CA GLY A 193 1.43 6.62 6.08
C GLY A 193 2.62 5.95 6.77
N GLY A 194 2.91 4.71 6.37
CA GLY A 194 4.07 3.97 6.90
C GLY A 194 5.43 4.60 6.57
N GLN A 195 5.50 5.46 5.57
CA GLN A 195 6.74 6.15 5.17
C GLN A 195 7.00 7.44 5.96
N VAL A 196 6.00 7.99 6.65
CA VAL A 196 6.08 9.35 7.22
C VAL A 196 7.18 9.47 8.27
N ILE A 197 7.11 8.67 9.32
CA ILE A 197 8.13 8.70 10.39
C ILE A 197 9.52 8.35 9.87
N PRO A 198 9.70 7.27 9.06
CA PRO A 198 10.98 7.00 8.42
C PRO A 198 11.49 8.14 7.53
N ALA A 199 10.62 8.82 6.78
CA ALA A 199 11.01 9.97 5.96
C ALA A 199 11.52 11.15 6.80
N PHE A 200 10.84 11.44 7.92
CA PHE A 200 11.31 12.49 8.85
C PHE A 200 12.61 12.08 9.58
N ARG A 201 12.84 10.81 9.88
CA ARG A 201 14.12 10.30 10.38
C ARG A 201 15.23 10.51 9.37
N LEU A 202 15.00 10.15 8.12
CA LEU A 202 15.95 10.33 7.03
C LEU A 202 16.25 11.82 6.81
N ALA A 203 15.24 12.68 6.81
CA ALA A 203 15.41 14.13 6.71
C ALA A 203 16.23 14.69 7.88
N ARG A 204 15.98 14.23 9.11
CA ARG A 204 16.78 14.59 10.29
C ARG A 204 18.25 14.18 10.13
N GLU A 205 18.49 12.97 9.65
CA GLU A 205 19.84 12.44 9.45
C GLU A 205 20.61 13.25 8.38
N ILE A 206 19.91 13.64 7.31
CA ILE A 206 20.44 14.53 6.27
C ILE A 206 20.79 15.90 6.87
N LYS A 207 19.84 16.53 7.57
CA LYS A 207 20.05 17.87 8.17
C LYS A 207 21.11 17.89 9.28
N ALA A 208 21.30 16.80 9.99
CA ALA A 208 22.34 16.70 11.01
C ALA A 208 23.76 16.77 10.41
N ARG A 209 23.96 16.21 9.19
CA ARG A 209 25.25 16.23 8.48
C ARG A 209 25.38 17.41 7.52
N PHE A 210 24.28 17.80 6.92
CA PHE A 210 24.22 18.84 5.88
C PHE A 210 23.09 19.84 6.18
N PRO A 211 23.27 20.73 7.19
CA PRO A 211 22.21 21.63 7.65
C PRO A 211 21.69 22.60 6.56
N ASP A 212 22.57 22.99 5.64
CA ASP A 212 22.23 23.93 4.56
C ASP A 212 21.62 23.27 3.32
N LEU A 213 21.57 21.94 3.27
CA LEU A 213 21.01 21.19 2.16
C LEU A 213 19.49 21.36 2.13
N PHE A 214 18.94 21.78 0.99
CA PHE A 214 17.50 21.96 0.88
C PHE A 214 16.79 20.59 0.76
N VAL A 215 15.88 20.32 1.70
CA VAL A 215 15.10 19.08 1.76
C VAL A 215 13.62 19.41 1.53
N VAL A 216 13.05 18.90 0.45
CA VAL A 216 11.62 18.99 0.15
C VAL A 216 10.96 17.60 0.29
N MET A 217 9.76 17.56 0.86
CA MET A 217 8.97 16.34 1.00
C MET A 217 7.68 16.47 0.20
N GLY A 218 7.38 15.50 -0.65
CA GLY A 218 6.17 15.49 -1.49
C GLY A 218 5.56 14.11 -1.58
N GLY A 219 4.59 13.96 -2.46
CA GLY A 219 3.84 12.73 -2.70
C GLY A 219 2.40 12.80 -2.19
N ALA A 220 1.64 11.73 -2.44
CA ALA A 220 0.21 11.69 -2.16
C ALA A 220 -0.11 11.90 -0.68
N PHE A 221 0.63 11.25 0.22
CA PHE A 221 0.39 11.41 1.65
C PHE A 221 0.65 12.83 2.14
N VAL A 222 1.72 13.45 1.68
CA VAL A 222 2.04 14.85 2.02
C VAL A 222 0.92 15.78 1.55
N SER A 223 0.50 15.65 0.30
CA SER A 223 -0.54 16.49 -0.29
C SER A 223 -1.89 16.36 0.43
N LEU A 224 -2.27 15.15 0.83
CA LEU A 224 -3.57 14.87 1.43
C LEU A 224 -3.64 15.12 2.92
N HIS A 225 -2.54 14.90 3.64
CA HIS A 225 -2.55 14.80 5.10
C HIS A 225 -1.66 15.81 5.81
N LEU A 226 -0.45 16.10 5.30
CA LEU A 226 0.52 16.94 6.00
C LEU A 226 0.46 18.41 5.57
N ALA A 227 0.26 18.67 4.29
CA ALA A 227 0.41 20.02 3.73
C ALA A 227 -0.64 21.05 4.23
N ARG A 228 -1.71 20.58 4.88
CA ARG A 228 -2.72 21.48 5.50
C ARG A 228 -2.35 21.92 6.92
N THR A 229 -1.18 21.50 7.43
CA THR A 229 -0.73 21.90 8.77
C THR A 229 -0.56 23.41 8.91
N GLU A 230 -0.96 23.96 10.04
CA GLU A 230 -0.64 25.34 10.45
C GLU A 230 0.59 25.40 11.36
N LYS A 231 1.19 24.24 11.67
CA LYS A 231 2.29 24.13 12.62
C LYS A 231 3.64 24.15 11.92
N GLY A 232 4.50 25.08 12.32
CA GLY A 232 5.88 25.17 11.86
C GLY A 232 6.77 24.00 12.29
N ASP A 233 6.36 23.24 13.31
CA ASP A 233 7.14 22.14 13.86
C ASP A 233 7.47 21.04 12.84
N LEU A 234 6.59 20.76 11.87
CA LEU A 234 6.83 19.81 10.80
C LEU A 234 7.97 20.23 9.86
N PHE A 235 8.34 21.53 9.85
CA PHE A 235 9.44 22.05 9.04
C PHE A 235 10.79 22.02 9.75
N ARG A 236 10.90 21.31 10.88
CA ARG A 236 12.14 21.24 11.66
C ARG A 236 13.32 20.60 10.91
N TRP A 237 13.04 19.62 10.05
CA TRP A 237 14.04 18.88 9.30
C TRP A 237 13.79 18.87 7.80
N ILE A 238 12.74 19.53 7.35
CA ILE A 238 12.47 19.77 5.94
C ILE A 238 12.29 21.27 5.71
N ASP A 239 12.65 21.77 4.54
CA ASP A 239 12.54 23.19 4.22
C ASP A 239 11.18 23.51 3.58
N ALA A 240 10.58 22.52 2.89
CA ALA A 240 9.30 22.68 2.23
C ALA A 240 8.56 21.36 2.03
N MET A 241 7.26 21.46 1.73
CA MET A 241 6.44 20.36 1.21
C MET A 241 5.98 20.70 -0.22
N ALA A 242 5.98 19.71 -1.11
CA ALA A 242 5.45 19.83 -2.47
C ALA A 242 4.06 19.19 -2.56
N VAL A 243 3.07 19.94 -3.02
CA VAL A 243 1.66 19.56 -3.08
C VAL A 243 1.22 19.34 -4.53
N GLY A 244 0.47 18.29 -4.76
CA GLY A 244 0.00 17.90 -6.10
C GLY A 244 1.06 17.12 -6.87
N ASP A 245 1.11 17.33 -8.19
CA ASP A 245 2.11 16.70 -9.04
C ASP A 245 3.48 17.35 -8.83
N GLY A 246 4.47 16.56 -8.48
CA GLY A 246 5.80 17.05 -8.11
C GLY A 246 6.64 17.56 -9.28
N GLU A 247 6.30 17.25 -10.53
CA GLU A 247 7.16 17.49 -11.70
C GLU A 247 7.50 18.97 -11.87
N LYS A 248 6.49 19.82 -12.00
CA LYS A 248 6.68 21.27 -12.21
C LYS A 248 7.20 21.97 -10.95
N THR A 249 6.71 21.53 -9.78
CA THR A 249 7.12 22.09 -8.49
C THR A 249 8.62 21.86 -8.26
N LEU A 250 9.12 20.63 -8.48
CA LEU A 250 10.56 20.33 -8.32
C LEU A 250 11.42 21.03 -9.37
N GLU A 251 10.98 21.09 -10.62
CA GLU A 251 11.66 21.84 -11.69
C GLU A 251 11.80 23.32 -11.29
N SER A 252 10.70 23.98 -10.93
CA SER A 252 10.69 25.39 -10.53
C SER A 252 11.51 25.64 -9.27
N LEU A 253 11.38 24.77 -8.26
CA LEU A 253 12.14 24.85 -7.02
C LEU A 253 13.66 24.78 -7.28
N TYR A 254 14.09 23.79 -8.05
CA TYR A 254 15.51 23.63 -8.38
C TYR A 254 16.11 24.87 -9.07
N LEU A 255 15.40 25.41 -10.05
CA LEU A 255 15.84 26.62 -10.75
C LEU A 255 15.93 27.83 -9.80
N ARG A 256 14.93 28.01 -8.93
CA ARG A 256 14.91 29.10 -7.95
C ARG A 256 16.00 29.00 -6.89
N LEU A 257 16.32 27.79 -6.42
CA LEU A 257 17.44 27.59 -5.49
C LEU A 257 18.78 27.98 -6.13
N GLY A 258 18.91 27.86 -7.46
CA GLY A 258 20.10 28.30 -8.21
C GLY A 258 20.31 29.81 -8.23
N ASP A 259 19.21 30.54 -8.32
CA ASP A 259 19.21 31.99 -8.49
C ASP A 259 19.02 32.75 -7.15
N GLY A 260 18.93 32.04 -6.00
CA GLY A 260 18.59 32.65 -4.72
C GLY A 260 17.19 33.27 -4.68
N GLY A 261 16.28 32.74 -5.52
CA GLY A 261 14.96 33.30 -5.77
C GLY A 261 13.93 33.06 -4.67
N ASP A 262 12.84 33.79 -4.75
CA ASP A 262 11.74 33.72 -3.80
C ASP A 262 10.94 32.41 -3.94
N LEU A 263 10.79 31.66 -2.83
CA LEU A 263 10.02 30.43 -2.78
C LEU A 263 8.52 30.66 -3.00
N SER A 264 8.01 31.87 -2.74
CA SER A 264 6.60 32.22 -2.98
C SER A 264 6.19 32.20 -4.45
N ALA A 265 7.16 32.15 -5.35
CA ALA A 265 6.93 32.01 -6.78
C ALA A 265 6.93 30.54 -7.27
N VAL A 266 7.10 29.55 -6.37
CA VAL A 266 7.09 28.12 -6.69
C VAL A 266 5.70 27.56 -6.46
N GLU A 267 4.95 27.31 -7.53
CA GLU A 267 3.60 26.73 -7.44
C GLU A 267 3.62 25.36 -6.77
N GLY A 268 2.66 25.11 -5.89
CA GLY A 268 2.53 23.86 -5.13
C GLY A 268 3.48 23.74 -3.95
N LEU A 269 4.19 24.80 -3.56
CA LEU A 269 5.09 24.76 -2.43
C LEU A 269 4.40 25.21 -1.14
N VAL A 270 4.62 24.46 -0.06
CA VAL A 270 4.26 24.84 1.31
C VAL A 270 5.54 24.91 2.14
N PHE A 271 5.81 26.03 2.77
CA PHE A 271 7.03 26.28 3.54
C PHE A 271 6.77 27.16 4.76
N PHE A 272 7.67 27.08 5.74
CA PHE A 272 7.59 27.88 6.96
C PHE A 272 8.63 29.00 6.92
N ARG A 273 8.18 30.23 7.09
CA ARG A 273 9.05 31.42 7.15
C ARG A 273 8.45 32.45 8.11
N GLU A 274 9.30 33.09 8.89
CA GLU A 274 8.92 34.19 9.80
C GLU A 274 7.74 33.85 10.73
N GLY A 275 7.74 32.61 11.25
CA GLY A 275 6.70 32.17 12.18
C GLY A 275 5.38 31.74 11.53
N THR A 276 5.29 31.74 10.19
CA THR A 276 4.05 31.48 9.44
C THR A 276 4.26 30.38 8.39
N VAL A 277 3.24 29.55 8.19
CA VAL A 277 3.20 28.57 7.10
C VAL A 277 2.63 29.25 5.85
N HIS A 278 3.46 29.35 4.82
CA HIS A 278 3.10 29.89 3.51
C HIS A 278 2.66 28.76 2.59
N ARG A 279 1.61 28.99 1.80
CA ARG A 279 1.07 28.05 0.81
C ARG A 279 0.93 28.72 -0.53
N VAL A 280 1.62 28.18 -1.52
CA VAL A 280 1.46 28.60 -2.92
C VAL A 280 0.49 27.62 -3.59
N PRO A 281 -0.53 28.09 -4.31
CA PRO A 281 -1.46 27.22 -5.01
C PRO A 281 -0.73 26.20 -5.89
N PRO A 282 -1.21 24.95 -5.99
CA PRO A 282 -0.56 23.94 -6.80
C PRO A 282 -0.61 24.29 -8.30
N ALA A 283 0.45 23.94 -9.02
CA ALA A 283 0.51 24.03 -10.47
C ALA A 283 -0.61 23.17 -11.10
N SER A 284 -1.04 23.55 -12.30
CA SER A 284 -1.89 22.66 -13.10
C SER A 284 -1.20 21.33 -13.31
N PRO A 285 -1.91 20.20 -13.17
CA PRO A 285 -1.32 18.88 -13.32
C PRO A 285 -0.54 18.72 -14.62
N THR A 286 0.59 18.02 -14.55
CA THR A 286 1.38 17.72 -15.74
C THR A 286 0.64 16.70 -16.60
N PRO A 287 0.30 17.01 -17.88
CA PRO A 287 -0.43 16.08 -18.70
C PRO A 287 0.30 14.75 -18.86
N LEU A 288 -0.40 13.65 -18.60
CA LEU A 288 0.19 12.30 -18.69
C LEU A 288 0.90 12.04 -20.01
N ARG A 289 0.39 12.58 -21.12
CA ARG A 289 1.02 12.46 -22.45
C ARG A 289 2.40 13.12 -22.54
N THR A 290 2.81 13.98 -21.63
CA THR A 290 4.11 14.66 -21.63
C THR A 290 5.15 14.01 -20.74
N VAL A 291 4.73 13.25 -19.73
CA VAL A 291 5.64 12.57 -18.79
C VAL A 291 6.20 11.29 -19.39
N ARG A 292 7.45 11.00 -19.27
CA ARG A 292 8.14 9.78 -19.73
C ARG A 292 8.84 9.15 -18.54
N PRO A 293 8.25 8.12 -17.89
CA PRO A 293 8.91 7.50 -16.76
C PRO A 293 10.28 6.93 -17.13
N ASP A 294 11.29 7.23 -16.33
CA ASP A 294 12.63 6.68 -16.46
C ASP A 294 12.88 5.63 -15.39
N TRP A 295 13.00 4.39 -15.82
CA TRP A 295 13.19 3.22 -14.97
C TRP A 295 14.65 2.77 -14.89
N SER A 296 15.60 3.52 -15.44
CA SER A 296 17.00 3.11 -15.57
C SER A 296 17.68 2.84 -14.21
N GLU A 297 17.28 3.56 -13.16
CA GLU A 297 17.81 3.39 -11.81
C GLU A 297 17.02 2.40 -10.95
N PHE A 298 16.01 1.72 -11.51
CA PHE A 298 15.14 0.79 -10.79
C PHE A 298 15.15 -0.60 -11.47
N PRO A 299 16.32 -1.31 -11.48
CA PRO A 299 16.41 -2.61 -12.12
C PRO A 299 15.63 -3.66 -11.32
N GLU A 300 15.00 -4.58 -12.03
CA GLU A 300 14.14 -5.62 -11.42
C GLU A 300 14.87 -6.46 -10.36
N ARG A 301 16.17 -6.69 -10.52
CA ARG A 301 17.01 -7.44 -9.56
C ARG A 301 17.10 -6.80 -8.18
N ASP A 302 16.69 -5.54 -8.02
CA ASP A 302 16.73 -4.83 -6.75
C ASP A 302 15.46 -5.03 -5.92
N TYR A 303 14.50 -5.80 -6.42
CA TYR A 303 13.23 -6.04 -5.77
C TYR A 303 12.95 -7.53 -5.59
N TYR A 304 12.17 -7.87 -4.57
CA TYR A 304 11.71 -9.23 -4.31
C TYR A 304 10.51 -9.55 -5.20
N ARG A 305 10.77 -9.89 -6.46
CA ARG A 305 9.73 -10.16 -7.44
C ARG A 305 8.87 -11.37 -7.08
N ASP A 306 7.60 -11.28 -7.36
CA ASP A 306 6.68 -12.40 -7.40
C ASP A 306 6.65 -13.04 -8.79
N SER A 307 6.62 -14.36 -8.87
CA SER A 307 6.52 -15.06 -10.16
C SER A 307 5.16 -14.75 -10.81
N GLY A 308 5.21 -14.02 -11.91
CA GLY A 308 4.01 -13.60 -12.64
C GLY A 308 3.35 -12.33 -12.12
N GLY A 309 3.92 -11.66 -11.10
CA GLY A 309 3.45 -10.37 -10.61
C GLY A 309 3.72 -9.21 -11.59
N ASP A 310 2.87 -8.20 -11.55
CA ASP A 310 3.03 -6.99 -12.36
C ASP A 310 4.11 -6.09 -11.72
N PHE A 311 5.24 -5.95 -12.42
CA PHE A 311 6.41 -5.25 -11.86
C PHE A 311 6.43 -3.76 -12.20
N THR A 312 6.08 -3.38 -13.42
CA THR A 312 6.24 -2.00 -13.88
C THR A 312 4.95 -1.22 -13.68
N GLY A 313 4.97 -0.24 -12.78
CA GLY A 313 3.85 0.69 -12.62
C GLY A 313 3.73 1.64 -13.81
N PHE A 314 2.51 1.79 -14.33
CA PHE A 314 2.20 2.72 -15.41
C PHE A 314 0.79 3.29 -15.20
N ARG A 315 0.43 4.38 -15.90
CA ARG A 315 -0.92 4.94 -15.89
C ARG A 315 -1.38 5.19 -17.31
N LEU A 316 -2.61 4.77 -17.62
CA LEU A 316 -3.31 5.08 -18.86
C LEU A 316 -4.15 6.35 -18.72
N SER A 317 -4.63 6.61 -17.52
CA SER A 317 -5.43 7.78 -17.18
C SER A 317 -5.14 8.29 -15.77
N ARG A 318 -5.66 9.45 -15.45
CA ARG A 318 -5.70 10.06 -14.11
C ARG A 318 -7.13 10.52 -13.85
N GLY A 319 -7.55 10.40 -12.58
CA GLY A 319 -8.90 10.74 -12.16
C GLY A 319 -9.94 9.70 -12.51
N CYS A 320 -11.16 9.93 -12.09
CA CYS A 320 -12.28 9.02 -12.27
C CYS A 320 -13.36 9.63 -13.18
N SER A 321 -13.83 8.87 -14.16
CA SER A 321 -14.87 9.34 -15.10
C SER A 321 -16.22 9.56 -14.42
N TRP A 322 -16.45 8.83 -13.34
CA TRP A 322 -17.68 8.94 -12.57
C TRP A 322 -17.63 10.05 -11.52
N ALA A 323 -16.63 10.05 -10.65
CA ALA A 323 -16.35 11.04 -9.60
C ALA A 323 -17.60 11.47 -8.79
N LYS A 324 -18.57 10.55 -8.54
CA LYS A 324 -19.84 10.84 -7.83
C LYS A 324 -20.10 9.92 -6.64
N CYS A 325 -19.21 8.95 -6.39
CA CYS A 325 -19.39 8.03 -5.26
C CYS A 325 -19.37 8.82 -3.94
N ALA A 326 -20.38 8.62 -3.11
CA ALA A 326 -20.58 9.39 -1.89
C ALA A 326 -19.44 9.20 -0.86
N PHE A 327 -18.79 8.06 -0.88
CA PHE A 327 -17.68 7.72 0.02
C PHE A 327 -16.31 8.20 -0.47
N CYS A 328 -16.20 8.61 -1.73
CA CYS A 328 -14.95 9.01 -2.34
C CYS A 328 -14.68 10.51 -2.15
N ARG A 329 -13.40 10.90 -2.03
CA ARG A 329 -12.98 12.30 -1.99
C ARG A 329 -12.99 12.92 -3.39
N THR A 330 -14.17 13.13 -3.95
CA THR A 330 -14.33 13.61 -5.33
C THR A 330 -13.84 15.04 -5.55
N GLU A 331 -13.68 15.81 -4.47
CA GLU A 331 -13.15 17.17 -4.53
C GLU A 331 -11.61 17.22 -4.61
N GLU A 332 -10.93 16.10 -4.32
CA GLU A 332 -9.48 16.05 -4.44
C GLU A 332 -9.05 16.14 -5.90
N ALA A 333 -8.09 17.02 -6.19
CA ALA A 333 -7.65 17.34 -7.54
C ALA A 333 -7.19 16.11 -8.34
N PHE A 334 -6.63 15.09 -7.66
CA PHE A 334 -6.18 13.86 -8.33
C PHE A 334 -7.34 12.94 -8.76
N ILE A 335 -8.55 13.10 -8.18
CA ILE A 335 -9.76 12.36 -8.58
C ILE A 335 -10.56 13.17 -9.59
N SER A 336 -10.76 14.46 -9.32
CA SER A 336 -11.60 15.34 -10.15
C SER A 336 -10.93 15.75 -11.47
N HIS A 337 -9.58 15.83 -11.48
CA HIS A 337 -8.83 16.17 -12.68
C HIS A 337 -8.68 14.96 -13.59
N ARG A 338 -9.49 14.91 -14.63
CA ARG A 338 -9.45 13.84 -15.61
C ARG A 338 -8.42 14.13 -16.70
N ASP A 339 -7.40 13.26 -16.80
CA ASP A 339 -6.45 13.25 -17.91
C ASP A 339 -6.51 11.87 -18.57
N ARG A 340 -7.10 11.80 -19.75
CA ARG A 340 -7.13 10.60 -20.57
C ARG A 340 -5.84 10.51 -21.38
N GLY A 341 -5.21 9.35 -21.31
CA GLY A 341 -4.18 8.99 -22.26
C GLY A 341 -4.71 8.92 -23.69
N GLY A 342 -3.91 8.43 -24.56
CA GLY A 342 -4.21 8.20 -25.96
C GLY A 342 -2.98 7.62 -26.63
N SER A 343 -2.97 7.54 -27.96
CA SER A 343 -1.87 6.93 -28.72
C SER A 343 -0.48 7.50 -28.34
N ALA A 344 -0.40 8.80 -28.06
CA ALA A 344 0.85 9.42 -27.60
C ALA A 344 1.30 8.91 -26.21
N LEU A 345 0.38 8.58 -25.31
CA LEU A 345 0.69 7.94 -24.03
C LEU A 345 1.05 6.46 -24.22
N PHE A 346 0.28 5.73 -25.02
CA PHE A 346 0.53 4.32 -25.30
C PHE A 346 1.93 4.11 -25.90
N ALA A 347 2.34 4.99 -26.81
CA ALA A 347 3.66 4.94 -27.43
C ALA A 347 4.84 4.97 -26.45
N ARG A 348 4.62 5.42 -25.18
CA ARG A 348 5.65 5.41 -24.14
C ARG A 348 5.91 4.04 -23.54
N LEU A 349 5.05 3.07 -23.79
CA LEU A 349 5.34 1.69 -23.45
C LEU A 349 6.43 1.11 -24.33
N ARG A 350 6.59 1.59 -25.56
CA ARG A 350 7.59 1.06 -26.50
C ARG A 350 9.02 1.02 -25.95
N PRO A 351 9.58 2.09 -25.36
CA PRO A 351 10.91 2.05 -24.75
C PRO A 351 11.01 1.06 -23.60
N LEU A 352 9.94 0.95 -22.78
CA LEU A 352 9.90 0.02 -21.65
C LEU A 352 9.88 -1.43 -22.16
N VAL A 353 9.09 -1.70 -23.18
CA VAL A 353 9.04 -3.02 -23.82
C VAL A 353 10.37 -3.34 -24.53
N ALA A 354 10.97 -2.36 -25.18
CA ALA A 354 12.29 -2.53 -25.81
C ALA A 354 13.40 -2.82 -24.79
N SER A 355 13.29 -2.30 -23.56
CA SER A 355 14.21 -2.63 -22.45
C SER A 355 13.94 -3.99 -21.79
N GLY A 356 13.02 -4.79 -22.33
CA GLY A 356 12.72 -6.14 -21.85
C GLY A 356 11.56 -6.24 -20.86
N ARG A 357 10.91 -5.13 -20.47
CA ARG A 357 9.77 -5.17 -19.54
C ARG A 357 8.54 -5.76 -20.21
N ARG A 358 7.88 -6.71 -19.54
CA ARG A 358 6.72 -7.44 -20.08
C ARG A 358 5.53 -7.52 -19.14
N SER A 359 5.67 -7.02 -17.90
CA SER A 359 4.64 -7.09 -16.87
C SER A 359 4.34 -5.72 -16.30
N PHE A 360 3.06 -5.30 -16.36
CA PHE A 360 2.64 -3.95 -16.01
C PHE A 360 1.44 -3.93 -15.07
N ALA A 361 1.52 -3.11 -14.01
CA ALA A 361 0.39 -2.72 -13.19
C ALA A 361 -0.07 -1.31 -13.58
N PHE A 362 -1.27 -1.16 -14.10
CA PHE A 362 -1.81 0.15 -14.39
C PHE A 362 -2.47 0.73 -13.14
N GLY A 363 -1.81 1.76 -12.58
CA GLY A 363 -2.24 2.44 -11.36
C GLY A 363 -3.32 3.51 -11.62
N ASP A 364 -4.28 3.20 -12.47
CA ASP A 364 -5.40 4.08 -12.77
C ASP A 364 -6.41 4.07 -11.62
N ASP A 365 -6.96 5.23 -11.29
CA ASP A 365 -8.06 5.35 -10.33
C ASP A 365 -9.31 4.66 -10.89
N GLU A 366 -9.52 4.81 -12.19
CA GLU A 366 -10.53 4.12 -12.99
C GLU A 366 -10.18 4.24 -14.48
N ALA A 367 -9.96 3.11 -15.15
CA ALA A 367 -9.83 3.07 -16.59
C ALA A 367 -11.20 2.83 -17.23
N ASP A 368 -11.65 3.79 -18.05
CA ASP A 368 -12.95 3.66 -18.71
C ASP A 368 -12.92 2.69 -19.91
N PRO A 369 -14.06 2.10 -20.29
CA PRO A 369 -14.12 1.09 -21.34
C PRO A 369 -13.56 1.55 -22.69
N ASP A 370 -13.80 2.81 -23.09
CA ASP A 370 -13.33 3.32 -24.39
C ASP A 370 -11.81 3.45 -24.42
N LEU A 371 -11.21 3.88 -23.29
CA LEU A 371 -9.76 3.94 -23.13
C LEU A 371 -9.15 2.54 -23.18
N LEU A 372 -9.76 1.58 -22.47
CA LEU A 372 -9.31 0.20 -22.47
C LEU A 372 -9.40 -0.43 -23.86
N GLU A 373 -10.47 -0.17 -24.60
CA GLU A 373 -10.63 -0.63 -25.99
C GLU A 373 -9.55 -0.05 -26.91
N ALA A 374 -9.36 1.27 -26.84
CA ALA A 374 -8.34 1.95 -27.64
C ALA A 374 -6.93 1.42 -27.33
N PHE A 375 -6.62 1.21 -26.06
CA PHE A 375 -5.33 0.67 -25.62
C PHE A 375 -5.12 -0.79 -26.10
N ALA A 376 -6.12 -1.64 -25.91
CA ALA A 376 -6.04 -3.04 -26.34
C ALA A 376 -5.87 -3.17 -27.86
N ARG A 377 -6.59 -2.39 -28.66
CA ARG A 377 -6.43 -2.32 -30.11
C ARG A 377 -5.03 -1.88 -30.49
N TRP A 378 -4.54 -0.80 -29.86
CA TRP A 378 -3.19 -0.30 -30.10
C TRP A 378 -2.11 -1.35 -29.82
N LEU A 379 -2.21 -2.13 -28.71
CA LEU A 379 -1.27 -3.23 -28.41
C LEU A 379 -1.25 -4.28 -29.51
N LEU A 380 -2.44 -4.68 -29.98
CA LEU A 380 -2.58 -5.70 -31.04
C LEU A 380 -2.08 -5.20 -32.40
N ASP A 381 -2.39 -3.96 -32.76
CA ASP A 381 -1.96 -3.35 -34.02
C ASP A 381 -0.44 -3.16 -34.08
N GLU A 382 0.20 -2.83 -32.94
CA GLU A 382 1.65 -2.69 -32.81
C GLU A 382 2.38 -4.03 -32.61
N GLY A 383 1.66 -5.13 -32.45
CA GLY A 383 2.25 -6.44 -32.14
C GLY A 383 2.98 -6.47 -30.78
N ILE A 384 2.57 -5.65 -29.81
CA ILE A 384 3.20 -5.55 -28.50
C ILE A 384 2.59 -6.59 -27.55
N GLU A 385 3.41 -7.55 -27.16
CA GLU A 385 3.03 -8.60 -26.21
C GLU A 385 3.49 -8.24 -24.80
N ILE A 386 2.52 -7.90 -23.93
CA ILE A 386 2.71 -7.63 -22.52
C ILE A 386 1.58 -8.26 -21.69
N GLY A 387 1.88 -8.58 -20.43
CA GLY A 387 0.85 -8.89 -19.43
C GLY A 387 0.55 -7.68 -18.58
N TRP A 388 -0.72 -7.41 -18.29
CA TRP A 388 -1.09 -6.23 -17.53
C TRP A 388 -2.36 -6.42 -16.71
N SER A 389 -2.46 -5.63 -15.64
CA SER A 389 -3.64 -5.52 -14.77
C SER A 389 -4.09 -4.07 -14.64
N VAL A 390 -5.38 -3.84 -14.39
CA VAL A 390 -5.95 -2.50 -14.25
C VAL A 390 -7.20 -2.50 -13.39
N ASN A 391 -7.44 -1.39 -12.69
CA ASN A 391 -8.71 -1.10 -12.06
C ASN A 391 -9.68 -0.49 -13.07
N ALA A 392 -10.92 -0.96 -13.05
CA ALA A 392 -11.98 -0.41 -13.89
C ALA A 392 -13.30 -0.32 -13.13
N ARG A 393 -14.21 0.45 -13.66
CA ARG A 393 -15.55 0.63 -13.10
C ARG A 393 -16.54 -0.30 -13.77
N ILE A 394 -17.46 -0.85 -12.98
CA ILE A 394 -18.60 -1.59 -13.51
C ILE A 394 -19.50 -0.64 -14.30
N GLY A 395 -19.84 -1.03 -15.50
CA GLY A 395 -20.70 -0.25 -16.38
C GLY A 395 -21.09 -1.02 -17.64
N PRO A 396 -22.09 -0.52 -18.40
CA PRO A 396 -22.59 -1.19 -19.60
C PRO A 396 -21.54 -1.33 -20.71
N GLY A 397 -20.49 -0.49 -20.68
CA GLY A 397 -19.39 -0.54 -21.65
C GLY A 397 -18.47 -1.76 -21.51
N LEU A 398 -18.47 -2.45 -20.37
CA LEU A 398 -17.72 -3.71 -20.19
C LEU A 398 -18.52 -4.88 -20.82
N SER A 399 -18.64 -4.85 -22.15
CA SER A 399 -19.28 -5.92 -22.91
C SER A 399 -18.40 -7.18 -22.99
N MET A 400 -19.00 -8.31 -23.37
CA MET A 400 -18.26 -9.55 -23.59
C MET A 400 -17.20 -9.38 -24.69
N GLU A 401 -17.52 -8.64 -25.75
CA GLU A 401 -16.61 -8.34 -26.85
C GLU A 401 -15.39 -7.56 -26.38
N LEU A 402 -15.61 -6.53 -25.56
CA LEU A 402 -14.50 -5.78 -24.96
C LEU A 402 -13.66 -6.67 -24.04
N CYS A 403 -14.28 -7.45 -23.17
CA CYS A 403 -13.54 -8.38 -22.29
C CYS A 403 -12.67 -9.38 -23.08
N ARG A 404 -13.18 -9.94 -24.21
CA ARG A 404 -12.41 -10.78 -25.12
C ARG A 404 -11.24 -10.03 -25.75
N LEU A 405 -11.46 -8.78 -26.16
CA LEU A 405 -10.41 -7.94 -26.73
C LEU A 405 -9.30 -7.68 -25.69
N LEU A 406 -9.65 -7.30 -24.45
CA LEU A 406 -8.71 -7.09 -23.37
C LEU A 406 -7.89 -8.34 -23.08
N ARG A 407 -8.54 -9.51 -23.02
CA ARG A 407 -7.86 -10.79 -22.81
C ARG A 407 -6.86 -11.11 -23.92
N ARG A 408 -7.23 -10.90 -25.18
CA ARG A 408 -6.34 -11.08 -26.34
C ARG A 408 -5.16 -10.10 -26.31
N ALA A 409 -5.37 -8.89 -25.84
CA ALA A 409 -4.34 -7.85 -25.69
C ALA A 409 -3.46 -8.03 -24.44
N GLY A 410 -3.56 -9.19 -23.75
CA GLY A 410 -2.69 -9.55 -22.62
C GLY A 410 -3.16 -9.07 -21.26
N CYS A 411 -4.41 -8.61 -21.10
CA CYS A 411 -4.98 -8.34 -19.78
C CYS A 411 -5.02 -9.64 -18.96
N ARG A 412 -4.32 -9.63 -17.83
CA ARG A 412 -4.21 -10.77 -16.90
C ARG A 412 -5.22 -10.69 -15.77
N ARG A 413 -5.60 -9.48 -15.41
CA ARG A 413 -6.59 -9.24 -14.34
C ARG A 413 -7.29 -7.89 -14.54
N LEU A 414 -8.60 -7.91 -14.43
CA LEU A 414 -9.43 -6.72 -14.30
C LEU A 414 -9.95 -6.65 -12.87
N ILE A 415 -9.75 -5.52 -12.18
CA ILE A 415 -10.20 -5.34 -10.80
C ILE A 415 -11.33 -4.32 -10.80
N LEU A 416 -12.49 -4.73 -10.26
CA LEU A 416 -13.73 -3.97 -10.34
C LEU A 416 -14.21 -3.53 -8.94
N GLY A 417 -14.57 -2.27 -8.81
CA GLY A 417 -15.26 -1.77 -7.61
C GLY A 417 -16.74 -2.19 -7.65
N VAL A 418 -17.09 -3.27 -7.00
CA VAL A 418 -18.48 -3.73 -6.80
C VAL A 418 -19.11 -2.99 -5.63
N GLU A 419 -18.42 -2.94 -4.52
CA GLU A 419 -18.67 -2.33 -3.23
C GLU A 419 -19.81 -3.02 -2.46
N SER A 420 -20.97 -3.28 -3.05
CA SER A 420 -22.12 -3.97 -2.46
C SER A 420 -22.93 -4.70 -3.54
N LEU A 421 -23.77 -5.66 -3.13
CA LEU A 421 -24.80 -6.30 -3.96
C LEU A 421 -26.21 -6.00 -3.42
N ASP A 422 -26.36 -4.88 -2.72
CA ASP A 422 -27.65 -4.34 -2.31
C ASP A 422 -27.92 -3.04 -3.07
N ASP A 423 -29.01 -3.02 -3.86
CA ASP A 423 -29.34 -1.87 -4.72
C ASP A 423 -29.63 -0.60 -3.91
N GLY A 424 -30.15 -0.73 -2.68
CA GLY A 424 -30.38 0.39 -1.79
C GLY A 424 -29.06 1.03 -1.35
N LEU A 425 -28.08 0.20 -0.91
CA LEU A 425 -26.74 0.67 -0.56
C LEU A 425 -25.98 1.23 -1.76
N LEU A 426 -26.06 0.58 -2.93
CA LEU A 426 -25.46 1.10 -4.17
C LEU A 426 -26.03 2.46 -4.57
N GLY A 427 -27.32 2.66 -4.33
CA GLY A 427 -28.00 3.96 -4.51
C GLY A 427 -27.48 5.02 -3.54
N LEU A 428 -27.40 4.71 -2.24
CA LEU A 428 -26.84 5.59 -1.22
C LEU A 428 -25.36 5.90 -1.49
N MET A 429 -24.56 4.92 -1.85
CA MET A 429 -23.17 5.10 -2.27
C MET A 429 -23.02 5.95 -3.54
N ARG A 430 -24.11 6.21 -4.26
CA ARG A 430 -24.12 6.89 -5.56
C ARG A 430 -23.17 6.23 -6.57
N LYS A 431 -23.07 4.91 -6.48
CA LYS A 431 -22.15 4.13 -7.31
C LYS A 431 -22.57 4.11 -8.78
N GLY A 432 -23.88 4.27 -9.06
CA GLY A 432 -24.45 4.26 -10.40
C GLY A 432 -24.41 2.87 -11.06
N THR A 433 -24.49 1.83 -10.24
CA THR A 433 -24.57 0.43 -10.63
C THR A 433 -25.73 -0.24 -9.90
N THR A 434 -26.12 -1.42 -10.35
CA THR A 434 -27.12 -2.29 -9.71
C THR A 434 -26.58 -3.70 -9.61
N GLU A 435 -27.14 -4.52 -8.72
CA GLU A 435 -26.80 -5.94 -8.59
C GLU A 435 -26.84 -6.64 -9.96
N ALA A 436 -27.92 -6.44 -10.72
CA ALA A 436 -28.08 -7.04 -12.05
C ALA A 436 -26.99 -6.60 -13.05
N LEU A 437 -26.56 -5.33 -13.01
CA LEU A 437 -25.48 -4.84 -13.85
C LEU A 437 -24.14 -5.41 -13.43
N VAL A 438 -23.90 -5.55 -12.11
CA VAL A 438 -22.72 -6.20 -11.55
C VAL A 438 -22.61 -7.63 -12.07
N GLU A 439 -23.64 -8.45 -11.85
CA GLU A 439 -23.62 -9.86 -12.25
C GLU A 439 -23.44 -10.05 -13.76
N ARG A 440 -24.11 -9.23 -14.57
CA ARG A 440 -23.91 -9.26 -16.02
C ARG A 440 -22.49 -8.92 -16.41
N THR A 441 -21.86 -7.93 -15.76
CA THR A 441 -20.48 -7.52 -16.05
C THR A 441 -19.50 -8.62 -15.66
N LEU A 442 -19.67 -9.22 -14.48
CA LEU A 442 -18.85 -10.35 -14.03
C LEU A 442 -18.97 -11.55 -14.97
N SER A 443 -20.19 -11.90 -15.39
CA SER A 443 -20.43 -12.98 -16.35
C SER A 443 -19.76 -12.71 -17.70
N ASN A 444 -19.87 -11.49 -18.24
CA ASN A 444 -19.22 -11.12 -19.51
C ASN A 444 -17.71 -11.34 -19.46
N ALA A 445 -17.06 -10.92 -18.37
CA ALA A 445 -15.62 -11.03 -18.22
C ALA A 445 -15.20 -12.50 -18.01
N ALA A 446 -15.89 -13.24 -17.14
CA ALA A 446 -15.60 -14.66 -16.89
C ALA A 446 -15.76 -15.51 -18.16
N TRP A 447 -16.85 -15.33 -18.90
CA TRP A 447 -17.06 -16.05 -20.19
C TRP A 447 -16.08 -15.64 -21.29
N ALA A 448 -15.50 -14.45 -21.19
CA ALA A 448 -14.39 -14.03 -22.05
C ALA A 448 -13.04 -14.61 -21.61
N GLY A 449 -12.97 -15.37 -20.50
CA GLY A 449 -11.74 -15.91 -19.92
C GLY A 449 -10.83 -14.84 -19.30
N LEU A 450 -11.40 -13.71 -18.88
CA LEU A 450 -10.66 -12.61 -18.28
C LEU A 450 -10.73 -12.73 -16.74
N PRO A 451 -9.60 -12.96 -16.05
CA PRO A 451 -9.58 -13.06 -14.58
C PRO A 451 -10.05 -11.79 -13.90
N LEU A 452 -10.87 -11.96 -12.87
CA LEU A 452 -11.52 -10.87 -12.14
C LEU A 452 -11.14 -10.80 -10.67
N GLY A 453 -10.79 -9.58 -10.21
CA GLY A 453 -10.82 -9.21 -8.82
C GLY A 453 -11.97 -8.24 -8.54
N VAL A 454 -12.55 -8.29 -7.34
CA VAL A 454 -13.60 -7.35 -6.94
C VAL A 454 -13.31 -6.73 -5.58
N TYR A 455 -13.57 -5.44 -5.45
CA TYR A 455 -13.57 -4.74 -4.16
C TYR A 455 -14.99 -4.73 -3.59
N MET A 456 -15.07 -5.01 -2.27
CA MET A 456 -16.29 -5.00 -1.47
C MET A 456 -16.10 -4.14 -0.23
N ILE A 457 -17.11 -3.33 0.08
CA ILE A 457 -17.15 -2.50 1.30
C ILE A 457 -18.19 -3.08 2.26
N VAL A 458 -17.82 -3.21 3.53
CA VAL A 458 -18.70 -3.66 4.62
C VAL A 458 -18.85 -2.53 5.62
N GLY A 459 -20.08 -2.27 6.07
CA GLY A 459 -20.37 -1.26 7.10
C GLY A 459 -20.51 0.16 6.56
N PHE A 460 -21.00 0.32 5.33
CA PHE A 460 -21.49 1.64 4.89
C PHE A 460 -22.58 2.12 5.86
N PRO A 461 -22.67 3.42 6.19
CA PRO A 461 -23.70 3.92 7.10
C PRO A 461 -25.08 3.39 6.74
N THR A 462 -25.84 2.93 7.74
CA THR A 462 -27.12 2.21 7.63
C THR A 462 -27.05 0.73 7.21
N GLU A 463 -25.91 0.21 6.78
CA GLU A 463 -25.79 -1.24 6.51
C GLU A 463 -25.90 -2.07 7.77
N GLY A 464 -26.89 -2.97 7.81
CA GLY A 464 -27.02 -3.99 8.86
C GLY A 464 -26.24 -5.26 8.53
N GLU A 465 -25.97 -6.09 9.56
CA GLU A 465 -25.24 -7.36 9.39
C GLU A 465 -25.93 -8.32 8.42
N GLU A 466 -27.26 -8.37 8.42
CA GLU A 466 -28.02 -9.23 7.51
C GLU A 466 -27.75 -8.91 6.04
N THR A 467 -27.72 -7.59 5.69
CA THR A 467 -27.41 -7.13 4.33
C THR A 467 -25.98 -7.49 3.94
N ALA A 468 -25.02 -7.29 4.87
CA ALA A 468 -23.64 -7.66 4.63
C ALA A 468 -23.47 -9.18 4.39
N TRP A 469 -24.14 -10.02 5.19
CA TRP A 469 -24.14 -11.48 5.01
C TRP A 469 -24.79 -11.90 3.70
N LYS A 470 -25.88 -11.27 3.29
CA LYS A 470 -26.55 -11.53 2.00
C LYS A 470 -25.60 -11.22 0.83
N SER A 471 -24.95 -10.06 0.85
CA SER A 471 -23.96 -9.68 -0.16
C SER A 471 -22.78 -10.65 -0.17
N PHE A 472 -22.27 -11.07 1.00
CA PHE A 472 -21.23 -12.08 1.12
C PHE A 472 -21.65 -13.42 0.50
N GLY A 473 -22.82 -13.94 0.85
CA GLY A 473 -23.33 -15.21 0.32
C GLY A 473 -23.41 -15.20 -1.21
N ARG A 474 -23.86 -14.08 -1.79
CA ARG A 474 -23.93 -13.94 -3.25
C ARG A 474 -22.54 -13.88 -3.91
N ILE A 475 -21.60 -13.13 -3.35
CA ILE A 475 -20.22 -13.09 -3.84
C ILE A 475 -19.54 -14.46 -3.73
N ALA A 476 -19.76 -15.18 -2.62
CA ALA A 476 -19.23 -16.53 -2.43
C ALA A 476 -19.78 -17.50 -3.51
N ALA A 477 -21.08 -17.41 -3.82
CA ALA A 477 -21.69 -18.18 -4.90
C ALA A 477 -21.09 -17.83 -6.27
N LEU A 478 -21.01 -16.54 -6.63
CA LEU A 478 -20.39 -16.08 -7.88
C LEU A 478 -18.95 -16.57 -8.02
N ARG A 479 -18.21 -16.63 -6.92
CA ARG A 479 -16.85 -17.17 -6.90
C ARG A 479 -16.83 -18.68 -7.14
N SER A 480 -17.70 -19.46 -6.48
CA SER A 480 -17.83 -20.91 -6.73
C SER A 480 -18.28 -21.22 -8.16
N GLU A 481 -19.08 -20.34 -8.78
CA GLU A 481 -19.49 -20.41 -10.18
C GLU A 481 -18.33 -20.07 -11.14
N GLY A 482 -17.16 -19.65 -10.62
CA GLY A 482 -15.99 -19.25 -11.43
C GLY A 482 -16.12 -17.87 -12.10
N LEU A 483 -17.05 -17.03 -11.62
CA LEU A 483 -17.25 -15.69 -12.16
C LEU A 483 -16.37 -14.63 -11.51
N VAL A 484 -15.73 -14.96 -10.37
CA VAL A 484 -14.82 -14.08 -9.62
C VAL A 484 -13.63 -14.89 -9.12
N ASP A 485 -12.42 -14.44 -9.40
CA ASP A 485 -11.19 -15.12 -8.97
C ASP A 485 -10.72 -14.67 -7.59
N SER A 486 -10.85 -13.38 -7.30
CA SER A 486 -10.40 -12.79 -6.03
C SER A 486 -11.34 -11.72 -5.52
N VAL A 487 -11.51 -11.66 -4.19
CA VAL A 487 -12.36 -10.68 -3.52
C VAL A 487 -11.56 -9.96 -2.45
N PHE A 488 -11.64 -8.64 -2.45
CA PHE A 488 -10.96 -7.77 -1.49
C PHE A 488 -12.01 -7.05 -0.64
N TYR A 489 -12.21 -7.53 0.59
CA TYR A 489 -13.11 -6.90 1.55
C TYR A 489 -12.39 -5.81 2.34
N SER A 490 -13.04 -4.67 2.49
CA SER A 490 -12.63 -3.60 3.40
C SER A 490 -13.81 -3.13 4.24
N ALA A 491 -13.55 -2.75 5.50
CA ALA A 491 -14.53 -2.00 6.27
C ALA A 491 -14.67 -0.59 5.68
N PHE A 492 -15.89 -0.06 5.70
CA PHE A 492 -16.14 1.32 5.29
C PHE A 492 -15.29 2.29 6.09
N GLN A 493 -14.69 3.24 5.40
CA GLN A 493 -13.90 4.31 5.98
C GLN A 493 -14.53 5.66 5.64
N LEU A 494 -15.00 6.37 6.66
CA LEU A 494 -15.53 7.72 6.48
C LEU A 494 -14.39 8.70 6.24
N ALA A 495 -14.13 8.99 4.97
CA ALA A 495 -13.07 9.91 4.58
C ALA A 495 -13.50 11.36 4.80
N PRO A 496 -12.76 12.19 5.55
CA PRO A 496 -13.01 13.63 5.62
C PRO A 496 -13.00 14.25 4.22
N GLY A 497 -14.02 15.07 3.90
CA GLY A 497 -14.19 15.67 2.57
C GLY A 497 -14.94 14.79 1.56
N SER A 498 -15.38 13.57 1.93
CA SER A 498 -16.35 12.82 1.13
C SER A 498 -17.77 13.40 1.28
N ASP A 499 -18.67 13.13 0.33
CA ASP A 499 -20.07 13.60 0.41
C ASP A 499 -20.77 13.07 1.68
N VAL A 500 -20.42 11.84 2.12
CA VAL A 500 -20.89 11.26 3.39
C VAL A 500 -20.44 12.10 4.59
N ALA A 501 -19.21 12.58 4.59
CA ALA A 501 -18.69 13.39 5.70
C ALA A 501 -19.21 14.84 5.66
N LEU A 502 -19.47 15.38 4.48
CA LEU A 502 -19.97 16.75 4.29
C LEU A 502 -21.49 16.86 4.53
N HIS A 503 -22.23 15.77 4.32
CA HIS A 503 -23.70 15.72 4.46
C HIS A 503 -24.13 14.47 5.25
N PRO A 504 -23.62 14.28 6.49
CA PRO A 504 -23.79 13.06 7.26
C PRO A 504 -25.25 12.64 7.44
N GLU A 505 -26.16 13.62 7.59
CA GLU A 505 -27.59 13.40 7.75
C GLU A 505 -28.25 12.67 6.57
N ARG A 506 -27.73 12.82 5.35
CA ARG A 506 -28.24 12.14 4.16
C ARG A 506 -27.95 10.66 4.13
N TYR A 507 -26.94 10.25 4.87
CA TYR A 507 -26.42 8.89 4.90
C TYR A 507 -26.66 8.19 6.23
N GLY A 508 -27.45 8.80 7.12
CA GLY A 508 -27.74 8.25 8.44
C GLY A 508 -26.54 8.24 9.40
N VAL A 509 -25.56 9.10 9.18
CA VAL A 509 -24.46 9.30 10.12
C VAL A 509 -24.93 10.27 11.20
N GLU A 510 -24.95 9.81 12.46
CA GLU A 510 -25.45 10.55 13.62
C GLU A 510 -24.35 11.38 14.27
N ALA A 511 -23.11 10.88 14.28
CA ALA A 511 -21.96 11.59 14.81
C ALA A 511 -20.68 11.21 14.03
N ILE A 512 -19.78 12.20 13.87
CA ILE A 512 -18.43 11.99 13.33
C ILE A 512 -17.44 12.16 14.48
N LEU A 513 -16.60 11.14 14.70
CA LEU A 513 -15.68 11.04 15.81
C LEU A 513 -14.23 11.18 15.32
N TYR A 514 -13.64 12.34 15.53
CA TYR A 514 -12.24 12.58 15.18
C TYR A 514 -11.29 11.99 16.24
N PRO A 515 -10.17 11.35 15.83
CA PRO A 515 -9.16 10.87 16.76
C PRO A 515 -8.62 12.03 17.62
N ARG A 516 -8.57 11.86 18.95
CA ARG A 516 -8.17 12.93 19.89
C ARG A 516 -6.73 13.41 19.67
N ASP A 517 -5.85 12.52 19.22
CA ASP A 517 -4.42 12.79 19.03
C ASP A 517 -4.06 13.17 17.58
N ALA A 518 -5.02 13.20 16.65
CA ALA A 518 -4.79 13.60 15.28
C ALA A 518 -5.01 15.11 15.13
N ASP A 519 -3.93 15.84 14.94
CA ASP A 519 -3.93 17.26 14.61
C ASP A 519 -3.64 17.54 13.13
N LEU A 520 -3.50 16.46 12.36
CA LEU A 520 -3.37 16.45 10.91
C LEU A 520 -4.60 15.77 10.29
N ASN A 521 -4.80 15.97 8.99
CA ASN A 521 -5.96 15.42 8.30
C ASN A 521 -5.89 13.88 8.21
N PRO A 522 -6.70 13.11 8.96
CA PRO A 522 -6.65 11.64 8.87
C PRO A 522 -7.30 11.13 7.57
N PRO A 523 -6.97 9.90 7.11
CA PRO A 523 -7.59 9.31 5.91
C PRO A 523 -9.05 8.94 6.13
N ALA A 524 -9.38 8.60 7.39
CA ALA A 524 -10.71 8.23 7.82
C ALA A 524 -10.92 8.64 9.28
N VAL A 525 -12.16 8.93 9.59
CA VAL A 525 -12.65 9.21 10.94
C VAL A 525 -13.64 8.12 11.35
N ASP A 526 -13.86 7.99 12.66
CA ASP A 526 -14.89 7.12 13.19
C ASP A 526 -16.26 7.80 13.14
N PHE A 527 -17.33 7.03 13.23
CA PHE A 527 -18.70 7.56 13.14
C PHE A 527 -19.70 6.67 13.86
N GLU A 528 -20.83 7.24 14.19
CA GLU A 528 -22.01 6.55 14.70
C GLU A 528 -23.12 6.60 13.65
N SER A 529 -23.81 5.48 13.47
CA SER A 529 -24.96 5.33 12.55
C SER A 529 -25.86 4.19 13.02
N PRO A 530 -27.13 4.10 12.55
CA PRO A 530 -28.03 2.98 12.86
C PRO A 530 -27.54 1.61 12.36
N GLY A 531 -26.60 1.60 11.43
CA GLY A 531 -25.96 0.39 10.93
C GLY A 531 -24.98 -0.23 11.90
N MET A 532 -24.13 -1.10 11.40
CA MET A 532 -23.10 -1.74 12.23
C MET A 532 -21.97 -0.75 12.60
N SER A 533 -21.36 -0.95 13.77
CA SER A 533 -20.18 -0.17 14.17
C SER A 533 -18.99 -0.47 13.24
N ARG A 534 -18.06 0.48 13.12
CA ARG A 534 -16.82 0.31 12.35
C ARG A 534 -16.01 -0.91 12.79
N GLN A 535 -15.94 -1.15 14.11
CA GLN A 535 -15.26 -2.34 14.66
C GLN A 535 -15.94 -3.63 14.20
N ARG A 536 -17.28 -3.68 14.20
CA ARG A 536 -18.02 -4.83 13.72
C ARG A 536 -17.86 -5.02 12.22
N ALA A 537 -17.92 -3.96 11.43
CA ALA A 537 -17.67 -3.99 9.99
C ALA A 537 -16.26 -4.51 9.67
N PHE A 538 -15.26 -4.06 10.43
CA PHE A 538 -13.89 -4.57 10.30
C PHE A 538 -13.81 -6.06 10.61
N SER A 539 -14.39 -6.51 11.73
CA SER A 539 -14.42 -7.93 12.09
C SER A 539 -15.10 -8.78 11.02
N LEU A 540 -16.23 -8.32 10.48
CA LEU A 540 -16.93 -9.03 9.39
C LEU A 540 -16.11 -9.07 8.10
N SER A 541 -15.44 -7.99 7.73
CA SER A 541 -14.60 -7.96 6.53
C SER A 541 -13.47 -9.00 6.60
N GLN A 542 -12.89 -9.18 7.80
CA GLN A 542 -11.89 -10.23 8.05
C GLN A 542 -12.50 -11.63 8.02
N GLU A 543 -13.67 -11.81 8.65
CA GLU A 543 -14.40 -13.08 8.63
C GLU A 543 -14.76 -13.50 7.19
N PHE A 544 -15.28 -12.58 6.39
CA PHE A 544 -15.61 -12.84 4.98
C PHE A 544 -14.37 -13.25 4.17
N SER A 545 -13.26 -12.55 4.38
CA SER A 545 -12.00 -12.89 3.73
C SER A 545 -11.47 -14.26 4.15
N ALA A 546 -11.65 -14.65 5.42
CA ALA A 546 -11.26 -15.96 5.93
C ALA A 546 -12.13 -17.07 5.32
N ARG A 547 -13.46 -16.91 5.33
CA ARG A 547 -14.40 -17.89 4.76
C ARG A 547 -14.19 -18.14 3.27
N LEU A 548 -13.89 -17.09 2.49
CA LEU A 548 -13.57 -17.28 1.06
C LEU A 548 -12.26 -18.04 0.86
N ARG A 549 -11.27 -17.86 1.74
CA ARG A 549 -10.03 -18.67 1.70
C ARG A 549 -10.32 -20.14 2.04
N GLU A 550 -11.12 -20.39 3.07
CA GLU A 550 -11.55 -21.74 3.44
C GLU A 550 -12.29 -22.44 2.29
N GLN A 551 -13.22 -21.74 1.67
CA GLN A 551 -13.93 -22.22 0.48
C GLN A 551 -12.97 -22.56 -0.66
N ALA A 552 -11.99 -21.71 -0.96
CA ALA A 552 -10.98 -21.95 -1.99
C ALA A 552 -10.13 -23.20 -1.69
N LEU A 553 -9.81 -23.43 -0.42
CA LEU A 553 -9.07 -24.62 0.01
C LEU A 553 -9.91 -25.89 -0.14
N ALA A 554 -11.20 -25.82 0.19
CA ALA A 554 -12.11 -26.95 0.06
C ALA A 554 -12.39 -27.33 -1.41
N GLU A 555 -12.37 -26.36 -2.33
CA GLU A 555 -12.58 -26.56 -3.77
C GLU A 555 -11.34 -27.05 -4.51
N GLY A 556 -10.22 -27.34 -3.81
CA GLY A 556 -8.97 -27.83 -4.42
C GLY A 556 -8.25 -26.78 -5.25
N GLY A 557 -8.61 -25.50 -5.10
CA GLY A 557 -7.81 -24.37 -5.53
C GLY A 557 -6.44 -24.52 -4.88
N ALA A 558 -5.35 -24.46 -5.68
CA ALA A 558 -4.00 -24.61 -5.13
C ALA A 558 -3.91 -23.72 -3.89
N PRO A 559 -3.65 -24.26 -2.71
CA PRO A 559 -3.36 -23.44 -1.58
C PRO A 559 -2.22 -22.55 -2.04
N SER A 560 -2.29 -21.25 -1.81
CA SER A 560 -1.08 -20.46 -1.63
C SER A 560 -0.39 -21.20 -0.48
N SER A 561 0.46 -22.15 -0.84
CA SER A 561 0.79 -23.28 -0.02
C SER A 561 1.70 -22.83 1.10
N LEU A 562 1.09 -22.45 2.18
CA LEU A 562 1.58 -22.76 3.49
C LEU A 562 1.37 -24.29 3.67
N LEU A 563 2.00 -25.05 2.82
CA LEU A 563 2.26 -26.45 3.06
C LEU A 563 3.45 -26.49 4.00
N LEU A 564 3.10 -26.42 5.21
CA LEU A 564 3.83 -26.63 6.43
C LEU A 564 4.20 -28.11 6.45
N ALA A 565 5.36 -28.42 5.90
CA ALA A 565 5.94 -29.75 6.01
C ALA A 565 6.07 -30.07 7.49
N GLY A 566 5.30 -31.05 7.98
CA GLY A 566 5.18 -31.44 9.35
C GLY A 566 6.51 -31.64 10.05
N ARG A 567 6.83 -30.71 10.94
CA ARG A 567 7.77 -30.93 12.04
C ARG A 567 7.10 -30.49 13.34
N LYS A 568 7.06 -31.41 14.32
CA LYS A 568 6.69 -31.10 15.70
C LYS A 568 7.65 -30.03 16.22
N ILE A 569 7.13 -28.84 16.49
CA ILE A 569 7.88 -27.77 17.12
C ILE A 569 7.69 -27.91 18.61
N SER A 570 8.79 -28.11 19.32
CA SER A 570 8.80 -28.01 20.78
C SER A 570 8.92 -26.55 21.16
N LEU A 571 7.78 -25.85 21.25
CA LEU A 571 7.73 -24.57 21.96
C LEU A 571 7.86 -24.88 23.46
N PRO A 572 8.61 -24.06 24.23
CA PRO A 572 8.74 -24.25 25.68
C PRO A 572 7.42 -24.03 26.44
N PHE A 573 6.29 -23.85 25.74
CA PHE A 573 4.96 -23.59 26.30
C PHE A 573 3.94 -24.56 25.76
N PRO A 574 2.99 -24.99 26.60
CA PRO A 574 1.89 -25.76 26.12
C PRO A 574 1.05 -24.92 25.14
N PRO A 575 0.83 -25.39 23.91
CA PRO A 575 0.06 -24.69 22.86
C PRO A 575 -1.30 -24.19 23.33
N ARG A 576 -1.90 -24.86 24.32
CA ARG A 576 -3.19 -24.52 24.90
C ARG A 576 -3.23 -23.15 25.59
N LEU A 577 -2.18 -22.80 26.34
CA LEU A 577 -2.10 -21.51 27.05
C LEU A 577 -1.89 -20.34 26.06
N VAL A 578 -1.20 -20.59 24.97
CA VAL A 578 -0.98 -19.62 23.91
C VAL A 578 -2.26 -19.43 23.11
N GLY A 579 -2.93 -20.51 22.70
CA GLY A 579 -4.17 -20.46 21.91
C GLY A 579 -5.34 -19.82 22.66
N GLU A 580 -5.56 -20.17 23.94
CA GLU A 580 -6.65 -19.61 24.74
C GLU A 580 -6.41 -18.13 25.09
N ARG A 581 -5.18 -17.74 25.41
CA ARG A 581 -4.84 -16.33 25.69
C ARG A 581 -4.82 -15.47 24.44
N ILE A 582 -4.37 -15.99 23.29
CA ILE A 582 -4.45 -15.28 22.02
C ILE A 582 -5.91 -15.07 21.62
N ARG A 583 -6.79 -16.09 21.79
CA ARG A 583 -8.22 -15.96 21.52
C ARG A 583 -8.92 -14.95 22.43
N SER A 584 -8.46 -14.78 23.66
CA SER A 584 -9.07 -13.83 24.61
C SER A 584 -8.60 -12.39 24.47
N TYR A 585 -7.42 -12.14 23.88
CA TYR A 585 -6.81 -10.82 23.78
C TYR A 585 -6.48 -10.38 22.34
N ALA A 586 -6.47 -11.30 21.39
CA ALA A 586 -6.30 -10.95 19.98
C ALA A 586 -7.57 -10.26 19.49
N PRO A 587 -7.46 -9.15 18.78
CA PRO A 587 -8.58 -8.65 18.00
C PRO A 587 -9.13 -9.77 17.10
N PRO A 588 -10.45 -9.82 16.84
CA PRO A 588 -11.10 -10.91 16.10
C PRO A 588 -10.49 -11.24 14.73
N HIS A 589 -9.69 -10.34 14.18
CA HIS A 589 -9.01 -10.49 12.89
C HIS A 589 -7.71 -11.33 12.95
N LEU A 590 -7.29 -11.82 14.12
CA LEU A 590 -6.12 -12.68 14.28
C LEU A 590 -6.49 -14.18 14.34
N ASP A 591 -7.50 -14.64 13.60
CA ASP A 591 -7.82 -16.07 13.46
C ASP A 591 -6.80 -16.83 12.56
N PHE A 592 -5.55 -16.37 12.61
CA PHE A 592 -4.41 -17.04 11.98
C PHE A 592 -4.18 -18.45 12.60
N PHE A 593 -4.58 -18.66 13.86
CA PHE A 593 -4.40 -19.94 14.55
C PHE A 593 -5.44 -20.98 14.17
N SER A 594 -6.67 -20.59 13.90
CA SER A 594 -7.66 -21.53 13.35
C SER A 594 -7.28 -21.98 11.93
N PHE A 595 -6.54 -21.19 11.20
CA PHE A 595 -5.93 -21.56 9.93
C PHE A 595 -4.78 -22.56 10.12
N LEU A 596 -3.95 -22.39 11.16
CA LEU A 596 -2.86 -23.30 11.49
C LEU A 596 -3.35 -24.64 12.07
N GLU A 597 -4.47 -24.64 12.81
CA GLU A 597 -5.07 -25.85 13.40
C GLU A 597 -5.80 -26.72 12.36
N ARG A 598 -6.36 -26.13 11.31
CA ARG A 598 -7.13 -26.84 10.25
C ARG A 598 -6.29 -27.35 9.07
N GLY A 599 -5.06 -26.90 8.92
CA GLY A 599 -4.15 -27.36 7.84
C GLY A 599 -3.49 -28.72 8.10
N ASP A 600 -3.80 -29.39 9.22
CA ASP A 600 -3.21 -30.66 9.58
C ASP A 600 -4.28 -31.70 10.01
N GLU A 601 -5.15 -32.08 9.07
CA GLU A 601 -6.03 -33.26 9.27
C GLU A 601 -5.25 -34.59 9.28
N SER A 602 -3.92 -34.59 9.04
CA SER A 602 -3.05 -35.75 9.10
C SER A 602 -2.26 -35.86 10.41
N ALA A 603 -2.36 -34.90 11.32
CA ALA A 603 -1.75 -35.01 12.63
C ALA A 603 -2.57 -35.92 13.54
N PRO A 604 -1.95 -36.92 14.23
CA PRO A 604 -2.66 -37.73 15.20
C PRO A 604 -3.22 -36.85 16.30
N PRO A 605 -4.41 -37.22 16.86
CA PRO A 605 -5.05 -36.42 17.87
C PRO A 605 -4.09 -36.20 19.05
N LEU A 606 -3.88 -34.92 19.40
CA LEU A 606 -3.16 -34.56 20.60
C LEU A 606 -3.94 -35.18 21.78
N ASP A 607 -3.32 -36.12 22.47
CA ASP A 607 -3.88 -36.74 23.64
C ASP A 607 -4.44 -35.68 24.60
N ARG A 608 -5.74 -35.74 24.84
CA ARG A 608 -6.40 -34.94 25.84
C ARG A 608 -6.10 -35.59 27.19
N PRO A 609 -5.64 -34.83 28.22
CA PRO A 609 -5.74 -35.30 29.58
C PRO A 609 -7.20 -35.27 30.06
#